data_36ef210dcbd3602c68485a5eb1e9fcf2
#
_entry.id   36ef210dcbd3602c68485a5eb1e9fcf2
#
_cell.length_a   1.000
_cell.length_b   1.000
_cell.length_c   1.000
_cell.angle_alpha   90.00
_cell.angle_beta   90.00
_cell.angle_gamma   90.00
#
_symmetry.space_group_name_H-M   'P 1'
#
loop_
_entity.id
_entity.type
_entity.pdbx_description
1 polymer ?
#
loop_
_entity_poly.entity_id
_entity_poly.type
_entity_poly.pdbx_seq_one_letter_code
_entity_poly.pdbx_strand_id
1 'polypeptide(L)'
;MSQEKNIDDWRIRIDEIDRELVRLFNERTQCAIEIGHIKKRLGLEIYSPTRERQVIANVTSLNKGPLDAEAVKRLFERVIDEARRIERVHSEAAAQVVTDIQAEIENTFINE
;
A
#
# COMPACT_ATOMS: atom_id res chain seq x y z
N MET A 1 18.97 -12.44 -38.68
CA MET A 1 17.54 -12.11 -38.81
C MET A 1 16.90 -12.15 -37.43
N SER A 2 16.27 -11.08 -37.05
CA SER A 2 15.47 -11.07 -35.84
C SER A 2 14.18 -11.85 -36.08
N GLN A 3 13.91 -12.82 -35.25
CA GLN A 3 12.63 -13.52 -35.26
C GLN A 3 11.62 -12.71 -34.44
N GLU A 4 10.41 -12.65 -34.93
CA GLU A 4 9.32 -12.06 -34.16
C GLU A 4 9.08 -12.89 -32.92
N LYS A 5 8.83 -12.20 -31.80
CA LYS A 5 8.43 -12.85 -30.56
C LYS A 5 7.03 -13.40 -30.71
N ASN A 6 6.82 -14.61 -30.24
CA ASN A 6 5.52 -15.26 -30.23
C ASN A 6 4.76 -14.91 -28.93
N ILE A 7 3.53 -15.40 -28.81
CA ILE A 7 2.68 -15.17 -27.64
C ILE A 7 3.38 -15.62 -26.35
N ASP A 8 4.04 -16.77 -26.37
CA ASP A 8 4.68 -17.31 -25.18
C ASP A 8 5.85 -16.43 -24.72
N ASP A 9 6.62 -15.89 -25.67
CA ASP A 9 7.72 -14.96 -25.36
C ASP A 9 7.18 -13.72 -24.61
N TRP A 10 6.08 -13.17 -25.07
CA TRP A 10 5.47 -12.02 -24.43
C TRP A 10 4.86 -12.35 -23.08
N ARG A 11 4.29 -13.54 -22.91
CA ARG A 11 3.77 -14.02 -21.62
C ARG A 11 4.89 -14.20 -20.60
N ILE A 12 6.04 -14.73 -21.02
CA ILE A 12 7.22 -14.83 -20.15
C ILE A 12 7.63 -13.44 -19.67
N ARG A 13 7.65 -12.46 -20.58
CA ARG A 13 7.97 -11.08 -20.24
C ARG A 13 6.96 -10.48 -19.27
N ILE A 14 5.69 -10.75 -19.46
CA ILE A 14 4.63 -10.31 -18.55
C ILE A 14 4.84 -10.92 -17.16
N ASP A 15 5.16 -12.20 -17.08
CA ASP A 15 5.39 -12.87 -15.80
C ASP A 15 6.57 -12.25 -15.04
N GLU A 16 7.63 -11.87 -15.75
CA GLU A 16 8.77 -11.15 -15.15
C GLU A 16 8.33 -9.79 -14.59
N ILE A 17 7.55 -9.05 -15.37
CA ILE A 17 7.03 -7.74 -14.95
C ILE A 17 6.09 -7.89 -13.75
N ASP A 18 5.22 -8.88 -13.76
CA ASP A 18 4.29 -9.13 -12.66
C ASP A 18 5.03 -9.42 -11.36
N ARG A 19 6.10 -10.19 -11.45
CA ARG A 19 6.96 -10.48 -10.30
C ARG A 19 7.55 -9.20 -9.70
N GLU A 20 7.99 -8.30 -10.56
CA GLU A 20 8.52 -7.00 -10.15
C GLU A 20 7.42 -6.09 -9.58
N LEU A 21 6.23 -6.10 -10.19
CA LEU A 21 5.08 -5.36 -9.69
C LEU A 21 4.69 -5.80 -8.28
N VAL A 22 4.61 -7.10 -8.02
CA VAL A 22 4.30 -7.64 -6.69
C VAL A 22 5.34 -7.16 -5.68
N ARG A 23 6.62 -7.24 -6.03
CA ARG A 23 7.70 -6.76 -5.16
C ARG A 23 7.54 -5.26 -4.84
N LEU A 24 7.29 -4.45 -5.85
CA LEU A 24 7.13 -2.99 -5.69
C LEU A 24 5.86 -2.63 -4.90
N PHE A 25 4.76 -3.32 -5.14
CA PHE A 25 3.54 -3.11 -4.36
C PHE A 25 3.75 -3.40 -2.88
N ASN A 26 4.46 -4.48 -2.55
CA ASN A 26 4.77 -4.81 -1.16
C ASN A 26 5.75 -3.82 -0.52
N GLU A 27 6.74 -3.37 -1.26
CA GLU A 27 7.68 -2.34 -0.80
C GLU A 27 6.95 -1.03 -0.51
N ARG A 28 6.06 -0.61 -1.42
CA ARG A 28 5.22 0.57 -1.23
C ARG A 28 4.29 0.42 -0.03
N THR A 29 3.72 -0.76 0.14
CA THR A 29 2.84 -1.08 1.27
C THR A 29 3.59 -0.98 2.59
N GLN A 30 4.84 -1.44 2.64
CA GLN A 30 5.68 -1.29 3.84
C GLN A 30 5.88 0.19 4.20
N CYS A 31 6.11 1.04 3.20
CA CYS A 31 6.18 2.49 3.43
C CYS A 31 4.87 3.03 4.01
N ALA A 32 3.73 2.58 3.50
CA ALA A 32 2.41 2.99 3.99
C ALA A 32 2.20 2.56 5.46
N ILE A 33 2.62 1.36 5.82
CA ILE A 33 2.56 0.85 7.19
C ILE A 33 3.38 1.75 8.12
N GLU A 34 4.60 2.09 7.73
CA GLU A 34 5.47 2.97 8.54
C GLU A 34 4.86 4.36 8.72
N ILE A 35 4.28 4.92 7.65
CA ILE A 35 3.57 6.20 7.72
C ILE A 35 2.37 6.08 8.67
N GLY A 36 1.63 4.99 8.61
CA GLY A 36 0.50 4.71 9.50
C GLY A 36 0.93 4.70 10.98
N HIS A 37 2.06 4.08 11.30
CA HIS A 37 2.61 4.06 12.65
C HIS A 37 2.97 5.48 13.13
N ILE A 38 3.56 6.30 12.27
CA ILE A 38 3.91 7.70 12.58
C ILE A 38 2.64 8.52 12.81
N LYS A 39 1.64 8.40 11.94
CA LYS A 39 0.35 9.08 12.08
C LYS A 39 -0.31 8.73 13.42
N LYS A 40 -0.26 7.46 13.80
CA LYS A 40 -0.82 6.99 15.08
C LYS A 40 -0.13 7.69 16.25
N ARG A 41 1.21 7.74 16.27
CA ARG A 41 1.98 8.40 17.33
C ARG A 41 1.67 9.90 17.44
N LEU A 42 1.46 10.55 16.29
CA LEU A 42 1.21 11.99 16.22
C LEU A 42 -0.27 12.36 16.36
N GLY A 43 -1.16 11.37 16.45
CA GLY A 43 -2.60 11.60 16.51
C GLY A 43 -3.18 12.12 15.21
N LEU A 44 -2.56 11.80 14.08
CA LEU A 44 -3.03 12.22 12.76
C LEU A 44 -3.98 11.18 12.18
N GLU A 45 -4.89 11.65 11.32
CA GLU A 45 -5.81 10.77 10.60
C GLU A 45 -5.08 10.04 9.47
N ILE A 46 -5.47 8.77 9.25
CA ILE A 46 -4.93 7.95 8.16
C ILE A 46 -5.32 8.55 6.80
N TYR A 47 -6.59 8.95 6.65
CA TYR A 47 -7.10 9.50 5.40
C TYR A 47 -6.56 10.90 5.15
N SER A 48 -5.90 11.11 4.01
CA SER A 48 -5.39 12.41 3.57
C SER A 48 -5.81 12.67 2.13
N PRO A 49 -6.94 13.36 1.90
CA PRO A 49 -7.41 13.67 0.54
C PRO A 49 -6.39 14.46 -0.27
N THR A 50 -5.67 15.37 0.38
CA THR A 50 -4.62 16.17 -0.26
C THR A 50 -3.50 15.29 -0.80
N ARG A 51 -3.03 14.32 0.00
CA ARG A 51 -1.98 13.41 -0.42
C ARG A 51 -2.45 12.49 -1.55
N GLU A 52 -3.70 12.00 -1.47
CA GLU A 52 -4.25 11.13 -2.52
C GLU A 52 -4.33 11.87 -3.86
N ARG A 53 -4.74 13.14 -3.86
CA ARG A 53 -4.73 13.97 -5.07
C ARG A 53 -3.32 14.19 -5.61
N GLN A 54 -2.34 14.40 -4.75
CA GLN A 54 -0.94 14.54 -5.15
C GLN A 54 -0.42 13.27 -5.84
N VAL A 55 -0.73 12.10 -5.28
CA VAL A 55 -0.30 10.82 -5.86
C VAL A 55 -0.88 10.66 -7.25
N ILE A 56 -2.19 10.89 -7.42
CA ILE A 56 -2.85 10.79 -8.72
C ILE A 56 -2.23 11.78 -9.73
N ALA A 57 -2.01 13.03 -9.34
CA ALA A 57 -1.37 14.02 -10.21
C ALA A 57 0.05 13.59 -10.60
N ASN A 58 0.82 13.08 -9.66
CA ASN A 58 2.19 12.63 -9.91
C ASN A 58 2.24 11.47 -10.90
N VAL A 59 1.44 10.42 -10.66
CA VAL A 59 1.50 9.22 -11.51
C VAL A 59 0.94 9.49 -12.91
N THR A 60 -0.10 10.31 -13.03
CA THR A 60 -0.63 10.68 -14.35
C THR A 60 0.36 11.53 -15.14
N SER A 61 1.11 12.42 -14.48
CA SER A 61 2.15 13.22 -15.13
C SER A 61 3.35 12.38 -15.59
N LEU A 62 3.63 11.27 -14.91
CA LEU A 62 4.72 10.36 -15.28
C LEU A 62 4.36 9.40 -16.41
N ASN A 63 3.08 9.28 -16.71
CA ASN A 63 2.60 8.32 -17.71
C ASN A 63 3.00 8.74 -19.12
N LYS A 64 3.61 7.80 -19.85
CA LYS A 64 4.00 7.97 -21.25
C LYS A 64 3.26 7.02 -22.20
N GLY A 65 2.24 6.30 -21.68
CA GLY A 65 1.54 5.30 -22.47
C GLY A 65 2.29 3.98 -22.56
N PRO A 66 1.69 2.97 -23.18
CA PRO A 66 0.42 2.96 -23.90
C PRO A 66 -0.87 3.04 -23.07
N LEU A 67 -0.81 2.95 -21.73
CA LEU A 67 -1.97 3.21 -20.88
C LEU A 67 -2.36 4.69 -21.00
N ASP A 68 -3.67 4.98 -21.08
CA ASP A 68 -4.12 6.37 -21.00
C ASP A 68 -4.12 6.87 -19.54
N ALA A 69 -4.27 8.17 -19.36
CA ALA A 69 -4.25 8.82 -18.06
C ALA A 69 -5.35 8.30 -17.13
N GLU A 70 -6.54 8.05 -17.67
CA GLU A 70 -7.66 7.55 -16.87
C GLU A 70 -7.42 6.12 -16.40
N ALA A 71 -6.76 5.28 -17.21
CA ALA A 71 -6.37 3.93 -16.81
C ALA A 71 -5.36 3.97 -15.67
N VAL A 72 -4.33 4.81 -15.76
CA VAL A 72 -3.34 5.00 -14.70
C VAL A 72 -4.01 5.49 -13.42
N LYS A 73 -4.94 6.44 -13.53
CA LYS A 73 -5.71 6.96 -12.40
C LYS A 73 -6.48 5.85 -11.70
N ARG A 74 -7.23 5.02 -12.44
CA ARG A 74 -8.01 3.92 -11.86
C ARG A 74 -7.13 2.90 -11.13
N LEU A 75 -5.99 2.55 -11.71
CA LEU A 75 -5.04 1.62 -11.08
C LEU A 75 -4.51 2.18 -9.76
N PHE A 76 -4.11 3.44 -9.76
CA PHE A 76 -3.58 4.08 -8.55
C PHE A 76 -4.64 4.40 -7.52
N GLU A 77 -5.87 4.66 -7.90
CA GLU A 77 -6.98 4.74 -6.95
C GLU A 77 -7.10 3.43 -6.16
N ARG A 78 -6.97 2.29 -6.83
CA ARG A 78 -6.98 0.99 -6.15
C ARG A 78 -5.75 0.79 -5.27
N VAL A 79 -4.57 1.19 -5.73
CA VAL A 79 -3.33 1.14 -4.93
C VAL A 79 -3.47 1.98 -3.66
N ILE A 80 -4.02 3.18 -3.78
CA ILE A 80 -4.26 4.09 -2.66
C ILE A 80 -5.27 3.49 -1.68
N ASP A 81 -6.37 2.93 -2.17
CA ASP A 81 -7.39 2.31 -1.33
C ASP A 81 -6.82 1.14 -0.53
N GLU A 82 -6.02 0.29 -1.16
CA GLU A 82 -5.36 -0.82 -0.46
C GLU A 82 -4.34 -0.33 0.56
N ALA A 83 -3.58 0.71 0.25
CA ALA A 83 -2.63 1.31 1.20
C ALA A 83 -3.35 1.85 2.44
N ARG A 84 -4.47 2.55 2.23
CA ARG A 84 -5.29 3.07 3.34
C ARG A 84 -5.86 1.95 4.19
N ARG A 85 -6.35 0.89 3.56
CA ARG A 85 -6.87 -0.28 4.27
C ARG A 85 -5.79 -0.94 5.13
N ILE A 86 -4.59 -1.13 4.61
CA ILE A 86 -3.47 -1.74 5.33
C ILE A 86 -3.00 -0.85 6.49
N GLU A 87 -2.90 0.46 6.28
CA GLU A 87 -2.58 1.41 7.37
C GLU A 87 -3.58 1.27 8.53
N ARG A 88 -4.87 1.19 8.20
CA ARG A 88 -5.94 1.06 9.19
C ARG A 88 -5.86 -0.27 9.94
N VAL A 89 -5.72 -1.37 9.22
CA VAL A 89 -5.62 -2.72 9.80
C VAL A 89 -4.44 -2.82 10.76
N HIS A 90 -3.27 -2.33 10.36
CA HIS A 90 -2.08 -2.35 11.22
C HIS A 90 -2.22 -1.42 12.42
N SER A 91 -2.86 -0.28 12.26
CA SER A 91 -3.13 0.65 13.37
C SER A 91 -4.09 0.03 14.39
N GLU A 92 -5.15 -0.62 13.95
CA GLU A 92 -6.12 -1.31 14.80
C GLU A 92 -5.48 -2.49 15.53
N ALA A 93 -4.67 -3.30 14.84
CA ALA A 93 -3.96 -4.42 15.43
C ALA A 93 -2.98 -3.96 16.52
N ALA A 94 -2.24 -2.88 16.28
CA ALA A 94 -1.34 -2.28 17.27
C ALA A 94 -2.10 -1.78 18.49
N ALA A 95 -3.26 -1.13 18.29
CA ALA A 95 -4.11 -0.67 19.38
C ALA A 95 -4.66 -1.84 20.20
N GLN A 96 -5.05 -2.93 19.56
CA GLN A 96 -5.56 -4.13 20.24
C GLN A 96 -4.47 -4.79 21.12
N VAL A 97 -3.24 -4.89 20.61
CA VAL A 97 -2.11 -5.42 21.39
C VAL A 97 -1.87 -4.60 22.66
N VAL A 98 -1.89 -3.27 22.55
CA VAL A 98 -1.74 -2.38 23.70
C VAL A 98 -2.87 -2.60 24.71
N THR A 99 -4.10 -2.73 24.25
CA THR A 99 -5.27 -2.97 25.12
C THR A 99 -5.15 -4.31 25.83
N ASP A 100 -4.72 -5.36 25.16
CA ASP A 100 -4.54 -6.70 25.72
C ASP A 100 -3.45 -6.70 26.79
N ILE A 101 -2.33 -6.03 26.54
CA ILE A 101 -1.24 -5.89 27.52
C ILE A 101 -1.74 -5.14 28.75
N GLN A 102 -2.49 -4.06 28.57
CA GLN A 102 -3.07 -3.27 29.65
C GLN A 102 -4.00 -4.12 30.52
N ALA A 103 -4.86 -4.91 29.89
CA ALA A 103 -5.77 -5.81 30.60
C ALA A 103 -5.02 -6.87 31.41
N GLU A 104 -3.93 -7.45 30.87
CA GLU A 104 -3.10 -8.40 31.58
C GLU A 104 -2.42 -7.78 32.80
N ILE A 105 -1.89 -6.57 32.65
CA ILE A 105 -1.25 -5.82 33.76
C ILE A 105 -2.27 -5.56 34.87
N GLU A 106 -3.44 -5.06 34.53
CA GLU A 106 -4.52 -4.78 35.50
C GLU A 106 -4.96 -6.06 36.22
N ASN A 107 -5.14 -7.16 35.49
CA ASN A 107 -5.52 -8.44 36.06
C ASN A 107 -4.47 -8.99 37.02
N THR A 108 -3.19 -8.80 36.73
CA THR A 108 -2.09 -9.22 37.58
C THR A 108 -2.11 -8.46 38.92
N PHE A 109 -2.33 -7.15 38.88
CA PHE A 109 -2.40 -6.33 40.12
C PHE A 109 -3.64 -6.64 40.96
N ILE A 110 -4.77 -6.95 40.32
CA ILE A 110 -6.03 -7.26 41.03
C ILE A 110 -5.93 -8.62 41.75
N ASN A 111 -5.23 -9.58 41.19
CA ASN A 111 -5.14 -10.96 41.70
C ASN A 111 -4.00 -11.17 42.69
N GLU A 112 -3.24 -10.17 42.97
CA GLU A 112 -2.25 -10.17 44.04
C GLU A 112 -2.86 -9.59 45.34
#